data_b4da42063048f5e4e5c8f48aac42d654
#
_entry.id   b4da42063048f5e4e5c8f48aac42d654
#
_cell.length_a   1.000
_cell.length_b   1.000
_cell.length_c   1.000
_cell.angle_alpha   90.00
_cell.angle_beta   90.00
_cell.angle_gamma   90.00
#
_symmetry.space_group_name_H-M   'P 1'
#
loop_
_entity.id
_entity.type
_entity.pdbx_description
1 polymer ?
#
loop_
_entity_poly.entity_id
_entity_poly.type
_entity_poly.pdbx_seq_one_letter_code
_entity_poly.pdbx_strand_id
1 'polypeptide(L)'
;MIKAAKETGNLLQIGFELHYSKIYMTAKEWIDKGLIGSVVNCHCIYYCSEFHSRNTWRSNSKGTLIGEKLSHYIDLQRWFTGSPVEEVFSMAAPNVVDYFNHPDNHQISMRFKNGAISNLNFSMYIAESDHRDPLLEMLAKQSDDGHFLQYHIFGTKGAIETDVFRRRIRRWEFTDSPERLVSRIAEKITYTKNEDMEWIHNTHGQNVRIAELVARGLPPGNPVADSFETMKAGFAAEISEREKRIVKMNEFNHEKTVV
;
A
#
# COMPACT_ATOMS: atom_id res chain seq x y z
N MET A 1 8.42 -18.55 -10.63
CA MET A 1 7.62 -17.63 -11.47
C MET A 1 8.52 -16.73 -12.32
N ILE A 2 9.42 -15.89 -11.76
CA ILE A 2 10.30 -14.96 -12.52
C ILE A 2 11.12 -15.70 -13.59
N LYS A 3 11.79 -16.81 -13.21
CA LYS A 3 12.55 -17.64 -14.13
C LYS A 3 11.69 -18.15 -15.29
N ALA A 4 10.53 -18.73 -14.99
CA ALA A 4 9.60 -19.26 -16.00
C ALA A 4 9.09 -18.16 -16.95
N ALA A 5 8.73 -16.99 -16.44
CA ALA A 5 8.32 -15.86 -17.27
C ALA A 5 9.43 -15.40 -18.23
N LYS A 6 10.68 -15.37 -17.75
CA LYS A 6 11.84 -15.05 -18.61
C LYS A 6 12.11 -16.10 -19.69
N GLU A 7 12.00 -17.38 -19.32
CA GLU A 7 12.26 -18.51 -20.25
C GLU A 7 11.19 -18.66 -21.32
N THR A 8 9.94 -18.37 -21.00
CA THR A 8 8.81 -18.51 -21.94
C THR A 8 8.49 -17.23 -22.71
N GLY A 9 8.98 -16.08 -22.26
CA GLY A 9 8.61 -14.78 -22.81
C GLY A 9 7.14 -14.37 -22.54
N ASN A 10 6.41 -15.15 -21.75
CA ASN A 10 5.02 -14.85 -21.44
C ASN A 10 4.89 -13.68 -20.46
N LEU A 11 3.83 -12.88 -20.64
CA LEU A 11 3.50 -11.81 -19.72
C LEU A 11 3.12 -12.39 -18.35
N LEU A 12 3.79 -11.91 -17.31
CA LEU A 12 3.45 -12.20 -15.93
C LEU A 12 3.32 -10.89 -15.16
N GLN A 13 2.14 -10.61 -14.65
CA GLN A 13 1.83 -9.45 -13.82
C GLN A 13 1.29 -9.91 -12.47
N ILE A 14 1.72 -9.25 -11.40
CA ILE A 14 1.18 -9.48 -10.06
C ILE A 14 0.03 -8.50 -9.81
N GLY A 15 -1.00 -9.01 -9.13
CA GLY A 15 -2.25 -8.29 -8.89
C GLY A 15 -2.17 -7.30 -7.73
N PHE A 16 -1.40 -6.23 -7.85
CA PHE A 16 -1.47 -5.08 -6.96
C PHE A 16 -2.51 -4.09 -7.51
N GLU A 17 -3.79 -4.43 -7.32
CA GLU A 17 -4.93 -3.74 -7.91
C GLU A 17 -5.10 -2.30 -7.40
N LEU A 18 -4.48 -1.93 -6.29
CA LEU A 18 -4.53 -0.56 -5.76
C LEU A 18 -3.88 0.45 -6.71
N HIS A 19 -2.97 0.04 -7.59
CA HIS A 19 -2.45 0.89 -8.67
C HIS A 19 -3.53 1.38 -9.63
N TYR A 20 -4.69 0.75 -9.66
CA TYR A 20 -5.82 1.10 -10.52
C TYR A 20 -6.93 1.85 -9.76
N SER A 21 -6.78 2.07 -8.46
CA SER A 21 -7.67 2.93 -7.68
C SER A 21 -7.54 4.38 -8.14
N LYS A 22 -8.67 5.03 -8.40
CA LYS A 22 -8.73 6.40 -8.92
C LYS A 22 -7.94 7.39 -8.07
N ILE A 23 -8.08 7.30 -6.75
CA ILE A 23 -7.38 8.16 -5.79
C ILE A 23 -5.87 7.96 -5.91
N TYR A 24 -5.39 6.72 -5.93
CA TYR A 24 -3.95 6.44 -5.96
C TYR A 24 -3.33 6.74 -7.32
N MET A 25 -4.06 6.51 -8.42
CA MET A 25 -3.64 6.96 -9.76
C MET A 25 -3.47 8.47 -9.81
N THR A 26 -4.40 9.23 -9.23
CA THR A 26 -4.31 10.70 -9.18
C THR A 26 -3.12 11.15 -8.31
N ALA A 27 -2.90 10.51 -7.16
CA ALA A 27 -1.73 10.80 -6.32
C ALA A 27 -0.43 10.56 -7.11
N LYS A 28 -0.32 9.43 -7.80
CA LYS A 28 0.85 9.10 -8.61
C LYS A 28 1.05 10.06 -9.79
N GLU A 29 -0.02 10.43 -10.46
CA GLU A 29 0.03 11.42 -11.53
C GLU A 29 0.58 12.77 -11.04
N TRP A 30 0.14 13.24 -9.87
CA TRP A 30 0.66 14.47 -9.28
C TRP A 30 2.13 14.36 -8.89
N ILE A 31 2.56 13.20 -8.38
CA ILE A 31 3.97 12.92 -8.09
C ILE A 31 4.80 12.93 -9.38
N ASP A 32 4.35 12.22 -10.41
CA ASP A 32 5.07 12.10 -11.68
C ASP A 32 5.17 13.42 -12.45
N LYS A 33 4.17 14.30 -12.29
CA LYS A 33 4.22 15.70 -12.77
C LYS A 33 5.13 16.59 -11.95
N GLY A 34 5.73 16.10 -10.86
CA GLY A 34 6.61 16.86 -9.99
C GLY A 34 5.90 17.93 -9.14
N LEU A 35 4.57 17.86 -8.99
CA LEU A 35 3.77 18.90 -8.32
C LEU A 35 4.08 19.03 -6.81
N ILE A 36 4.64 18.00 -6.20
CA ILE A 36 5.12 18.05 -4.81
C ILE A 36 6.64 17.95 -4.69
N GLY A 37 7.37 17.97 -5.82
CA GLY A 37 8.81 17.76 -5.84
C GLY A 37 9.18 16.30 -5.56
N SER A 38 10.35 16.04 -4.99
CA SER A 38 10.79 14.70 -4.61
C SER A 38 10.08 14.26 -3.33
N VAL A 39 9.53 13.04 -3.32
CA VAL A 39 8.92 12.45 -2.12
C VAL A 39 10.01 12.20 -1.08
N VAL A 40 9.80 12.70 0.14
CA VAL A 40 10.73 12.56 1.27
C VAL A 40 10.14 11.74 2.42
N ASN A 41 8.81 11.70 2.52
CA ASN A 41 8.14 10.93 3.56
C ASN A 41 6.77 10.46 3.07
N CYS A 42 6.36 9.24 3.47
CA CYS A 42 5.08 8.65 3.09
C CYS A 42 4.49 7.88 4.27
N HIS A 43 3.43 8.39 4.87
CA HIS A 43 2.72 7.71 5.96
C HIS A 43 1.44 7.08 5.42
N CYS A 44 1.21 5.81 5.80
CA CYS A 44 -0.06 5.11 5.64
C CYS A 44 -0.64 4.81 7.01
N ILE A 45 -1.88 5.19 7.23
CA ILE A 45 -2.65 4.82 8.42
C ILE A 45 -3.85 4.02 7.93
N TYR A 46 -3.98 2.78 8.41
CA TYR A 46 -5.09 1.91 8.05
C TYR A 46 -5.68 1.28 9.30
N TYR A 47 -6.89 1.69 9.65
CA TYR A 47 -7.70 1.13 10.72
C TYR A 47 -8.97 0.54 10.12
N CYS A 48 -9.33 -0.67 10.57
CA CYS A 48 -10.51 -1.36 10.10
C CYS A 48 -11.07 -2.26 11.20
N SER A 49 -12.28 -2.77 10.98
CA SER A 49 -12.79 -3.91 11.72
C SER A 49 -12.05 -5.18 11.32
N GLU A 50 -12.16 -6.22 12.10
CA GLU A 50 -11.68 -7.54 11.69
C GLU A 50 -12.52 -8.02 10.49
N PHE A 51 -11.85 -8.57 9.47
CA PHE A 51 -12.47 -9.04 8.22
C PHE A 51 -12.23 -10.53 7.95
N HIS A 52 -11.59 -11.22 8.86
CA HIS A 52 -11.37 -12.66 8.79
C HIS A 52 -12.15 -13.36 9.89
N SER A 53 -13.32 -13.89 9.59
CA SER A 53 -14.13 -14.60 10.56
C SER A 53 -13.44 -15.86 11.09
N ARG A 54 -13.88 -16.34 12.26
CA ARG A 54 -13.42 -17.58 12.88
C ARG A 54 -13.54 -18.76 11.89
N ASN A 55 -12.62 -19.70 11.98
CA ASN A 55 -12.63 -20.95 11.20
C ASN A 55 -12.48 -20.80 9.68
N THR A 56 -12.01 -19.67 9.20
CA THR A 56 -11.61 -19.53 7.79
C THR A 56 -10.18 -20.09 7.57
N TRP A 57 -9.86 -20.43 6.32
CA TRP A 57 -8.49 -20.81 5.99
C TRP A 57 -7.50 -19.68 6.28
N ARG A 58 -7.91 -18.41 6.18
CA ARG A 58 -7.08 -17.24 6.45
C ARG A 58 -6.70 -17.10 7.91
N SER A 59 -7.67 -17.24 8.82
CA SER A 59 -7.41 -17.19 10.27
C SER A 59 -6.59 -18.37 10.76
N ASN A 60 -6.64 -19.52 10.06
CA ASN A 60 -5.97 -20.77 10.42
C ASN A 60 -4.71 -21.07 9.59
N SER A 61 -4.43 -20.29 8.54
CA SER A 61 -3.25 -20.51 7.70
C SER A 61 -1.96 -20.11 8.42
N LYS A 62 -0.83 -20.62 7.92
CA LYS A 62 0.50 -20.14 8.31
C LYS A 62 0.89 -18.85 7.57
N GLY A 63 0.01 -18.30 6.76
CA GLY A 63 0.19 -17.00 6.12
C GLY A 63 0.16 -15.88 7.15
N THR A 64 0.68 -14.73 6.77
CA THR A 64 0.69 -13.53 7.60
C THR A 64 -0.15 -12.44 6.97
N LEU A 65 -0.63 -11.53 7.79
CA LEU A 65 -1.37 -10.37 7.32
C LEU A 65 -0.49 -9.46 6.45
N ILE A 66 0.81 -9.40 6.74
CA ILE A 66 1.79 -8.66 5.93
C ILE A 66 1.85 -9.24 4.52
N GLY A 67 1.98 -10.55 4.38
CA GLY A 67 2.06 -11.22 3.08
C GLY A 67 0.76 -11.13 2.28
N GLU A 68 -0.38 -11.28 2.94
CA GLU A 68 -1.69 -11.30 2.27
C GLU A 68 -2.23 -9.90 1.96
N LYS A 69 -2.24 -9.00 2.94
CA LYS A 69 -2.95 -7.72 2.87
C LYS A 69 -2.02 -6.52 2.83
N LEU A 70 -1.06 -6.46 3.76
CA LEU A 70 -0.25 -5.26 3.92
C LEU A 70 0.80 -5.09 2.82
N SER A 71 1.09 -6.15 2.07
CA SER A 71 1.92 -6.09 0.85
C SER A 71 1.39 -5.05 -0.16
N HIS A 72 0.08 -4.90 -0.31
CA HIS A 72 -0.52 -3.88 -1.18
C HIS A 72 -0.18 -2.45 -0.74
N TYR A 73 -0.14 -2.20 0.58
CA TYR A 73 0.15 -0.88 1.13
C TYR A 73 1.66 -0.58 1.15
N ILE A 74 2.49 -1.60 1.34
CA ILE A 74 3.95 -1.52 1.16
C ILE A 74 4.27 -1.20 -0.31
N ASP A 75 3.57 -1.85 -1.24
CA ASP A 75 3.71 -1.63 -2.67
C ASP A 75 3.41 -0.18 -3.06
N LEU A 76 2.29 0.39 -2.60
CA LEU A 76 1.95 1.79 -2.84
C LEU A 76 3.02 2.74 -2.29
N GLN A 77 3.60 2.49 -1.11
CA GLN A 77 4.66 3.32 -0.56
C GLN A 77 5.91 3.29 -1.45
N ARG A 78 6.27 2.11 -1.96
CA ARG A 78 7.36 1.97 -2.93
C ARG A 78 7.05 2.70 -4.24
N TRP A 79 5.83 2.58 -4.74
CA TRP A 79 5.38 3.22 -5.98
C TRP A 79 5.38 4.75 -5.90
N PHE A 80 4.90 5.31 -4.78
CA PHE A 80 4.91 6.76 -4.55
C PHE A 80 6.33 7.32 -4.34
N THR A 81 7.17 6.58 -3.62
CA THR A 81 8.54 7.00 -3.34
C THR A 81 9.45 6.87 -4.58
N GLY A 82 9.15 5.91 -5.47
CA GLY A 82 9.91 5.66 -6.69
C GLY A 82 11.35 5.21 -6.44
N SER A 83 11.62 4.59 -5.27
CA SER A 83 12.96 4.17 -4.87
C SER A 83 12.94 2.79 -4.22
N PRO A 84 13.99 1.96 -4.38
CA PRO A 84 14.10 0.70 -3.66
C PRO A 84 14.17 0.89 -2.15
N VAL A 85 13.54 -0.02 -1.40
CA VAL A 85 13.71 -0.09 0.06
C VAL A 85 15.15 -0.47 0.38
N GLU A 86 15.72 0.14 1.41
CA GLU A 86 17.07 -0.12 1.90
C GLU A 86 17.05 -0.95 3.19
N GLU A 87 16.18 -0.57 4.12
CA GLU A 87 16.02 -1.24 5.41
C GLU A 87 14.58 -1.14 5.93
N VAL A 88 14.19 -2.10 6.75
CA VAL A 88 12.86 -2.21 7.35
C VAL A 88 12.97 -2.45 8.85
N PHE A 89 12.14 -1.77 9.62
CA PHE A 89 11.89 -2.05 11.02
C PHE A 89 10.38 -2.21 11.24
N SER A 90 9.99 -3.27 11.94
CA SER A 90 8.57 -3.55 12.22
C SER A 90 8.36 -4.02 13.65
N MET A 91 7.21 -3.63 14.19
CA MET A 91 6.74 -4.05 15.52
C MET A 91 5.27 -4.43 15.44
N ALA A 92 4.89 -5.46 16.21
CA ALA A 92 3.50 -5.83 16.48
C ALA A 92 3.27 -5.90 17.99
N ALA A 93 2.09 -5.49 18.44
CA ALA A 93 1.63 -5.68 19.80
C ALA A 93 0.89 -7.03 19.95
N PRO A 94 0.57 -7.48 21.18
CA PRO A 94 -0.30 -8.63 21.37
C PRO A 94 -1.64 -8.47 20.65
N ASN A 95 -2.18 -9.57 20.14
CA ASN A 95 -3.46 -9.58 19.43
C ASN A 95 -4.62 -9.14 20.31
N VAL A 96 -5.54 -8.39 19.73
CA VAL A 96 -6.90 -8.16 20.25
C VAL A 96 -7.85 -9.24 19.73
N VAL A 97 -7.68 -9.67 18.48
CA VAL A 97 -8.45 -10.76 17.87
C VAL A 97 -7.83 -12.09 18.28
N ASP A 98 -8.42 -12.74 19.28
CA ASP A 98 -7.88 -13.89 20.02
C ASP A 98 -7.74 -15.18 19.18
N TYR A 99 -8.45 -15.27 18.06
CA TYR A 99 -8.44 -16.44 17.18
C TYR A 99 -7.50 -16.31 15.97
N PHE A 100 -6.74 -15.22 15.86
CA PHE A 100 -5.73 -15.08 14.80
C PHE A 100 -4.42 -15.76 15.17
N ASN A 101 -3.85 -16.50 14.24
CA ASN A 101 -2.52 -17.14 14.36
C ASN A 101 -1.38 -16.20 13.94
N HIS A 102 -1.68 -14.97 13.55
CA HIS A 102 -0.74 -13.93 13.14
C HIS A 102 -1.10 -12.61 13.83
N PRO A 103 -0.21 -11.65 13.92
CA PRO A 103 -0.51 -10.34 14.47
C PRO A 103 -1.67 -9.64 13.71
N ASP A 104 -2.54 -8.96 14.45
CA ASP A 104 -3.66 -8.17 13.94
C ASP A 104 -3.37 -6.66 13.89
N ASN A 105 -2.15 -6.30 14.23
CA ASN A 105 -1.66 -4.93 14.25
C ASN A 105 -0.19 -4.88 13.89
N HIS A 106 0.22 -3.83 13.17
CA HIS A 106 1.60 -3.67 12.70
C HIS A 106 1.99 -2.19 12.63
N GLN A 107 3.22 -1.90 13.01
CA GLN A 107 3.88 -0.63 12.73
C GLN A 107 5.15 -0.92 11.92
N ILE A 108 5.11 -0.64 10.63
CA ILE A 108 6.20 -0.94 9.70
C ILE A 108 6.83 0.38 9.25
N SER A 109 8.13 0.54 9.49
CA SER A 109 8.91 1.67 9.02
C SER A 109 9.92 1.22 7.98
N MET A 110 10.05 1.97 6.90
CA MET A 110 11.00 1.69 5.83
C MET A 110 11.86 2.91 5.52
N ARG A 111 13.13 2.69 5.24
CA ARG A 111 14.04 3.67 4.62
C ARG A 111 14.27 3.25 3.17
N PHE A 112 14.30 4.22 2.28
CA PHE A 112 14.55 4.04 0.86
C PHE A 112 15.96 4.51 0.49
N LYS A 113 16.51 3.96 -0.61
CA LYS A 113 17.87 4.31 -1.08
C LYS A 113 18.05 5.78 -1.43
N ASN A 114 16.98 6.49 -1.80
CA ASN A 114 17.01 7.95 -2.04
C ASN A 114 16.96 8.79 -0.76
N GLY A 115 16.96 8.16 0.42
CA GLY A 115 16.89 8.81 1.73
C GLY A 115 15.46 9.07 2.24
N ALA A 116 14.43 8.87 1.42
CA ALA A 116 13.05 8.96 1.89
C ALA A 116 12.74 7.91 2.95
N ILE A 117 11.74 8.19 3.77
CA ILE A 117 11.23 7.25 4.77
C ILE A 117 9.73 7.02 4.59
N SER A 118 9.24 5.89 5.08
CA SER A 118 7.80 5.65 5.16
C SER A 118 7.40 4.94 6.44
N ASN A 119 6.11 5.03 6.76
CA ASN A 119 5.51 4.31 7.87
C ASN A 119 4.14 3.76 7.46
N LEU A 120 3.87 2.51 7.82
CA LEU A 120 2.56 1.88 7.74
C LEU A 120 2.11 1.54 9.16
N ASN A 121 1.05 2.19 9.62
CA ASN A 121 0.39 1.92 10.90
C ASN A 121 -0.94 1.21 10.61
N PHE A 122 -1.04 -0.04 11.00
CA PHE A 122 -2.20 -0.89 10.76
C PHE A 122 -2.76 -1.45 12.06
N SER A 123 -4.10 -1.42 12.19
CA SER A 123 -4.83 -2.08 13.28
C SER A 123 -6.20 -2.56 12.80
N MET A 124 -6.59 -3.78 13.18
CA MET A 124 -7.75 -4.50 12.64
C MET A 124 -8.95 -4.55 13.60
N TYR A 125 -9.06 -3.72 14.60
CA TYR A 125 -10.09 -3.85 15.64
C TYR A 125 -10.67 -2.51 16.11
N ILE A 126 -10.58 -1.49 15.28
CA ILE A 126 -10.87 -0.10 15.70
C ILE A 126 -12.13 0.48 15.03
N ALA A 127 -12.79 -0.28 14.19
CA ALA A 127 -13.98 0.18 13.48
C ALA A 127 -15.20 -0.64 13.83
N GLU A 128 -16.39 -0.06 13.69
CA GLU A 128 -17.64 -0.82 13.79
C GLU A 128 -17.66 -1.96 12.79
N SER A 129 -18.10 -3.12 13.23
CA SER A 129 -18.37 -4.26 12.35
C SER A 129 -19.75 -4.85 12.65
N ASP A 130 -20.48 -5.20 11.62
CA ASP A 130 -21.68 -6.02 11.72
C ASP A 130 -21.38 -7.34 10.98
N HIS A 131 -21.64 -8.45 11.59
CA HIS A 131 -21.20 -9.78 11.17
C HIS A 131 -21.84 -10.33 9.89
N ARG A 132 -22.59 -9.52 9.13
CA ARG A 132 -23.32 -10.00 7.95
C ARG A 132 -22.49 -9.98 6.68
N ASP A 133 -21.85 -8.88 6.37
CA ASP A 133 -20.93 -8.72 5.23
C ASP A 133 -20.02 -7.51 5.47
N PRO A 134 -18.80 -7.72 5.96
CA PRO A 134 -17.88 -6.61 6.25
C PRO A 134 -17.60 -5.72 5.05
N LEU A 135 -17.61 -6.27 3.83
CA LEU A 135 -17.34 -5.50 2.62
C LEU A 135 -18.52 -4.61 2.23
N LEU A 136 -19.76 -5.12 2.30
CA LEU A 136 -20.95 -4.34 2.01
C LEU A 136 -21.17 -3.24 3.05
N GLU A 137 -20.85 -3.52 4.31
CA GLU A 137 -20.94 -2.52 5.38
C GLU A 137 -19.91 -1.41 5.22
N MET A 138 -18.66 -1.75 4.93
CA MET A 138 -17.63 -0.77 4.60
C MET A 138 -18.08 0.15 3.45
N LEU A 139 -18.71 -0.41 2.42
CA LEU A 139 -19.24 0.34 1.29
C LEU A 139 -20.45 1.21 1.66
N ALA A 140 -21.26 0.81 2.62
CA ALA A 140 -22.46 1.52 3.02
C ALA A 140 -22.18 2.66 4.01
N LYS A 141 -21.33 2.44 4.98
CA LYS A 141 -21.10 3.37 6.10
C LYS A 141 -19.98 4.37 5.91
N GLN A 142 -19.10 4.24 5.03
CA GLN A 142 -17.95 5.05 4.57
C GLN A 142 -17.51 6.35 5.31
N SER A 143 -18.15 6.79 6.38
CA SER A 143 -17.82 8.10 6.96
C SER A 143 -17.54 8.10 8.45
N ASP A 144 -18.28 7.43 9.29
CA ASP A 144 -18.17 7.67 10.75
C ASP A 144 -18.17 6.39 11.59
N ASP A 145 -17.84 5.26 11.01
CA ASP A 145 -17.81 3.94 11.65
C ASP A 145 -16.44 3.54 12.22
N GLY A 146 -15.43 4.43 12.11
CA GLY A 146 -14.07 4.19 12.58
C GLY A 146 -13.13 3.61 11.54
N HIS A 147 -13.61 3.19 10.36
CA HIS A 147 -12.72 2.82 9.26
C HIS A 147 -11.92 4.02 8.78
N PHE A 148 -10.62 3.84 8.67
CA PHE A 148 -9.69 4.90 8.31
C PHE A 148 -8.58 4.34 7.40
N LEU A 149 -8.43 4.92 6.20
CA LEU A 149 -7.34 4.59 5.31
C LEU A 149 -6.89 5.85 4.59
N GLN A 150 -5.75 6.35 5.02
CA GLN A 150 -5.16 7.56 4.46
C GLN A 150 -3.68 7.38 4.20
N TYR A 151 -3.22 7.98 3.10
CA TYR A 151 -1.81 8.29 2.87
C TYR A 151 -1.58 9.78 3.04
N HIS A 152 -0.47 10.11 3.71
CA HIS A 152 0.10 11.45 3.74
C HIS A 152 1.48 11.37 3.09
N ILE A 153 1.61 11.95 1.91
CA ILE A 153 2.82 11.90 1.09
C ILE A 153 3.42 13.30 1.09
N PHE A 154 4.61 13.44 1.65
CA PHE A 154 5.31 14.72 1.76
C PHE A 154 6.43 14.75 0.74
N GLY A 155 6.45 15.81 -0.05
CA GLY A 155 7.51 16.10 -0.99
C GLY A 155 8.21 17.42 -0.65
N THR A 156 9.26 17.72 -1.40
CA THR A 156 10.07 18.94 -1.18
C THR A 156 9.36 20.25 -1.57
N LYS A 157 8.24 20.18 -2.33
CA LYS A 157 7.50 21.36 -2.82
C LYS A 157 6.01 21.31 -2.47
N GLY A 158 5.55 20.28 -1.78
CA GLY A 158 4.14 20.12 -1.43
C GLY A 158 3.86 18.81 -0.74
N ALA A 159 2.58 18.52 -0.52
CA ALA A 159 2.12 17.29 0.09
C ALA A 159 0.83 16.80 -0.57
N ILE A 160 0.53 15.50 -0.44
CA ILE A 160 -0.71 14.88 -0.88
C ILE A 160 -1.32 14.14 0.31
N GLU A 161 -2.63 14.24 0.47
CA GLU A 161 -3.42 13.40 1.36
C GLU A 161 -4.44 12.63 0.51
N THR A 162 -4.52 11.32 0.71
CA THR A 162 -5.62 10.50 0.21
C THR A 162 -6.53 10.08 1.35
N ASP A 163 -7.83 10.05 1.12
CA ASP A 163 -8.84 9.58 2.07
C ASP A 163 -9.83 8.67 1.33
N VAL A 164 -9.57 7.38 1.40
CA VAL A 164 -10.28 6.37 0.61
C VAL A 164 -11.76 6.33 0.99
N PHE A 165 -12.08 6.31 2.29
CA PHE A 165 -13.47 6.17 2.75
C PHE A 165 -14.33 7.39 2.41
N ARG A 166 -13.72 8.57 2.27
CA ARG A 166 -14.40 9.80 1.81
C ARG A 166 -14.19 10.08 0.34
N ARG A 167 -13.56 9.17 -0.40
CA ARG A 167 -13.21 9.32 -1.83
C ARG A 167 -12.56 10.65 -2.15
N ARG A 168 -11.75 11.18 -1.24
CA ARG A 168 -11.15 12.49 -1.32
C ARG A 168 -9.64 12.42 -1.49
N ILE A 169 -9.11 13.29 -2.33
CA ILE A 169 -7.67 13.58 -2.42
C ILE A 169 -7.44 15.07 -2.35
N ARG A 170 -6.39 15.49 -1.65
CA ARG A 170 -5.97 16.88 -1.54
C ARG A 170 -4.49 17.01 -1.83
N ARG A 171 -4.11 18.12 -2.46
CA ARG A 171 -2.72 18.48 -2.66
C ARG A 171 -2.46 19.89 -2.09
N TRP A 172 -1.37 19.99 -1.33
CA TRP A 172 -0.82 21.24 -0.88
C TRP A 172 0.39 21.61 -1.73
N GLU A 173 0.59 22.88 -1.96
CA GLU A 173 1.85 23.43 -2.46
C GLU A 173 2.54 24.24 -1.38
N PHE A 174 3.86 24.23 -1.40
CA PHE A 174 4.70 25.02 -0.53
C PHE A 174 5.30 26.16 -1.33
N THR A 175 5.16 27.37 -0.81
CA THR A 175 5.69 28.58 -1.42
C THR A 175 6.62 29.25 -0.42
N ASP A 176 7.84 29.52 -0.85
CA ASP A 176 8.80 30.24 -0.02
C ASP A 176 8.43 31.72 0.07
N SER A 177 8.68 32.30 1.22
CA SER A 177 8.50 33.75 1.47
C SER A 177 9.66 34.27 2.34
N PRO A 178 9.91 35.59 2.41
CA PRO A 178 11.00 36.13 3.20
C PRO A 178 10.96 35.76 4.69
N GLU A 179 9.77 35.44 5.22
CA GLU A 179 9.58 35.19 6.64
C GLU A 179 9.50 33.69 6.96
N ARG A 180 8.93 32.88 6.06
CA ARG A 180 8.69 31.43 6.30
C ARG A 180 8.18 30.70 5.06
N LEU A 181 8.26 29.39 5.08
CA LEU A 181 7.56 28.54 4.13
C LEU A 181 6.05 28.60 4.38
N VAL A 182 5.29 28.90 3.35
CA VAL A 182 3.82 28.96 3.37
C VAL A 182 3.26 27.74 2.67
N SER A 183 2.23 27.12 3.27
CA SER A 183 1.53 25.97 2.69
C SER A 183 0.07 26.35 2.43
N ARG A 184 -0.44 26.01 1.24
CA ARG A 184 -1.85 26.17 0.89
C ARG A 184 -2.39 24.97 0.14
N ILE A 185 -3.70 24.69 0.25
CA ILE A 185 -4.38 23.71 -0.59
C ILE A 185 -4.43 24.23 -2.01
N ALA A 186 -3.74 23.54 -2.92
CA ALA A 186 -3.73 23.86 -4.34
C ALA A 186 -4.83 23.11 -5.10
N GLU A 187 -5.12 21.87 -4.69
CA GLU A 187 -6.16 21.03 -5.30
C GLU A 187 -6.90 20.22 -4.25
N LYS A 188 -8.21 20.03 -4.47
CA LYS A 188 -9.06 19.13 -3.69
C LYS A 188 -10.07 18.50 -4.62
N ILE A 189 -10.06 17.17 -4.69
CA ILE A 189 -11.00 16.38 -5.49
C ILE A 189 -11.75 15.45 -4.56
N THR A 190 -13.06 15.34 -4.74
CA THR A 190 -13.90 14.32 -4.11
C THR A 190 -14.63 13.59 -5.22
N TYR A 191 -14.37 12.29 -5.33
CA TYR A 191 -15.00 11.45 -6.34
C TYR A 191 -16.39 11.00 -5.87
N THR A 192 -17.34 10.97 -6.79
CA THR A 192 -18.64 10.34 -6.57
C THR A 192 -18.52 8.82 -6.64
N LYS A 193 -19.54 8.11 -6.18
CA LYS A 193 -19.62 6.64 -6.32
C LYS A 193 -19.54 6.19 -7.78
N ASN A 194 -20.12 6.97 -8.70
CA ASN A 194 -20.10 6.64 -10.13
C ASN A 194 -18.73 6.82 -10.78
N GLU A 195 -17.93 7.78 -10.29
CA GLU A 195 -16.58 8.04 -10.79
C GLU A 195 -15.54 7.07 -10.20
N ASP A 196 -15.84 6.47 -9.05
CA ASP A 196 -14.99 5.54 -8.33
C ASP A 196 -15.79 4.31 -7.88
N MET A 197 -16.42 3.63 -8.84
CA MET A 197 -17.31 2.48 -8.61
C MET A 197 -16.59 1.31 -7.95
N GLU A 198 -15.37 1.04 -8.41
CA GLU A 198 -14.53 -0.04 -7.90
C GLU A 198 -13.84 0.33 -6.57
N TRP A 199 -13.99 1.57 -6.16
CA TRP A 199 -13.45 2.10 -4.93
C TRP A 199 -11.96 1.79 -4.78
N ILE A 200 -11.51 1.26 -3.62
CA ILE A 200 -10.10 0.97 -3.38
C ILE A 200 -9.59 -0.24 -4.17
N HIS A 201 -10.41 -1.25 -4.39
CA HIS A 201 -10.03 -2.52 -5.04
C HIS A 201 -10.51 -2.56 -6.50
N ASN A 202 -9.87 -1.83 -7.39
CA ASN A 202 -10.23 -1.83 -8.82
C ASN A 202 -9.67 -3.06 -9.55
N THR A 203 -10.11 -4.25 -9.16
CA THR A 203 -9.75 -5.52 -9.81
C THR A 203 -10.28 -5.59 -11.26
N HIS A 204 -11.43 -4.98 -11.54
CA HIS A 204 -11.94 -4.88 -12.89
C HIS A 204 -10.99 -4.10 -13.80
N GLY A 205 -10.60 -2.89 -13.41
CA GLY A 205 -9.66 -2.06 -14.16
C GLY A 205 -8.30 -2.73 -14.34
N GLN A 206 -7.81 -3.45 -13.33
CA GLN A 206 -6.61 -4.27 -13.44
C GLN A 206 -6.75 -5.34 -14.52
N ASN A 207 -7.86 -6.11 -14.53
CA ASN A 207 -8.08 -7.20 -15.49
C ASN A 207 -8.27 -6.69 -16.92
N VAL A 208 -8.99 -5.59 -17.09
CA VAL A 208 -9.09 -4.91 -18.39
C VAL A 208 -7.72 -4.50 -18.89
N ARG A 209 -6.93 -3.88 -18.01
CA ARG A 209 -5.59 -3.40 -18.38
C ARG A 209 -4.65 -4.54 -18.78
N ILE A 210 -4.65 -5.68 -18.07
CA ILE A 210 -3.80 -6.81 -18.44
C ILE A 210 -4.23 -7.40 -19.80
N ALA A 211 -5.53 -7.49 -20.06
CA ALA A 211 -6.05 -7.93 -21.37
C ALA A 211 -5.59 -7.00 -22.51
N GLU A 212 -5.63 -5.69 -22.32
CA GLU A 212 -5.10 -4.72 -23.28
C GLU A 212 -3.60 -4.87 -23.50
N LEU A 213 -2.81 -5.07 -22.43
CA LEU A 213 -1.36 -5.25 -22.55
C LEU A 213 -1.03 -6.50 -23.35
N VAL A 214 -1.72 -7.61 -23.09
CA VAL A 214 -1.56 -8.86 -23.87
C VAL A 214 -1.96 -8.65 -25.33
N ALA A 215 -3.13 -8.08 -25.59
CA ALA A 215 -3.64 -7.87 -26.94
C ALA A 215 -2.73 -6.96 -27.79
N ARG A 216 -2.01 -6.04 -27.16
CA ARG A 216 -1.10 -5.10 -27.82
C ARG A 216 0.37 -5.50 -27.79
N GLY A 217 0.70 -6.64 -27.19
CA GLY A 217 2.09 -7.09 -27.02
C GLY A 217 2.95 -6.14 -26.16
N LEU A 218 2.34 -5.44 -25.21
CA LEU A 218 3.03 -4.49 -24.34
C LEU A 218 3.54 -5.18 -23.05
N PRO A 219 4.58 -4.65 -22.41
CA PRO A 219 5.10 -5.20 -21.17
C PRO A 219 4.09 -5.05 -20.02
N PRO A 220 4.20 -5.85 -18.94
CA PRO A 220 3.33 -5.75 -17.76
C PRO A 220 3.45 -4.37 -17.11
N GLY A 221 2.31 -3.81 -16.66
CA GLY A 221 2.28 -2.55 -15.93
C GLY A 221 2.87 -2.65 -14.52
N ASN A 222 2.82 -3.85 -13.93
CA ASN A 222 3.44 -4.18 -12.65
C ASN A 222 4.27 -5.46 -12.81
N PRO A 223 5.55 -5.35 -13.21
CA PRO A 223 6.40 -6.50 -13.48
C PRO A 223 6.61 -7.35 -12.23
N VAL A 224 6.63 -8.68 -12.42
CA VAL A 224 6.84 -9.62 -11.31
C VAL A 224 8.16 -9.37 -10.55
N ALA A 225 9.18 -8.87 -11.22
CA ALA A 225 10.45 -8.53 -10.56
C ALA A 225 10.30 -7.36 -9.58
N ASP A 226 9.50 -6.34 -9.91
CA ASP A 226 9.22 -5.22 -9.02
C ASP A 226 8.32 -5.66 -7.85
N SER A 227 7.28 -6.44 -8.15
CA SER A 227 6.40 -7.03 -7.12
C SER A 227 7.17 -7.92 -6.14
N PHE A 228 8.23 -8.60 -6.61
CA PHE A 228 9.09 -9.39 -5.74
C PHE A 228 9.87 -8.52 -4.74
N GLU A 229 10.28 -7.31 -5.13
CA GLU A 229 10.90 -6.36 -4.19
C GLU A 229 9.91 -5.91 -3.11
N THR A 230 8.63 -5.73 -3.44
CA THR A 230 7.57 -5.48 -2.44
C THR A 230 7.46 -6.65 -1.45
N MET A 231 7.41 -7.87 -1.95
CA MET A 231 7.31 -9.06 -1.08
C MET A 231 8.54 -9.22 -0.18
N LYS A 232 9.75 -8.94 -0.69
CA LYS A 232 10.96 -8.94 0.15
C LYS A 232 10.86 -7.93 1.29
N ALA A 233 10.33 -6.73 1.05
CA ALA A 233 10.11 -5.74 2.10
C ALA A 233 9.09 -6.24 3.15
N GLY A 234 8.03 -6.92 2.72
CA GLY A 234 7.09 -7.59 3.62
C GLY A 234 7.75 -8.66 4.47
N PHE A 235 8.54 -9.56 3.86
CA PHE A 235 9.30 -10.58 4.63
C PHE A 235 10.34 -9.96 5.56
N ALA A 236 10.98 -8.86 5.16
CA ALA A 236 11.87 -8.11 6.05
C ALA A 236 11.14 -7.58 7.28
N ALA A 237 9.89 -7.10 7.12
CA ALA A 237 9.06 -6.68 8.25
C ALA A 237 8.74 -7.85 9.20
N GLU A 238 8.36 -9.01 8.69
CA GLU A 238 8.13 -10.21 9.50
C GLU A 238 9.38 -10.67 10.26
N ILE A 239 10.54 -10.65 9.61
CA ILE A 239 11.82 -10.96 10.26
C ILE A 239 12.11 -9.94 11.35
N SER A 240 11.90 -8.65 11.07
CA SER A 240 12.12 -7.55 12.03
C SER A 240 11.28 -7.72 13.29
N GLU A 241 9.99 -8.06 13.15
CA GLU A 241 9.10 -8.32 14.29
C GLU A 241 9.57 -9.50 15.13
N ARG A 242 9.95 -10.59 14.49
CA ARG A 242 10.42 -11.81 15.17
C ARG A 242 11.75 -11.60 15.86
N GLU A 243 12.70 -10.92 15.21
CA GLU A 243 14.07 -10.77 15.67
C GLU A 243 14.30 -9.46 16.43
N LYS A 244 13.30 -8.55 16.46
CA LYS A 244 13.35 -7.25 17.14
C LYS A 244 14.55 -6.38 16.73
N ARG A 245 14.83 -6.35 15.43
CA ARG A 245 15.93 -5.59 14.84
C ARG A 245 15.56 -4.96 13.50
N ILE A 246 16.39 -4.03 13.05
CA ILE A 246 16.35 -3.56 11.67
C ILE A 246 16.84 -4.67 10.75
N VAL A 247 16.14 -4.88 9.64
CA VAL A 247 16.49 -5.83 8.56
C VAL A 247 16.90 -5.04 7.32
N LYS A 248 18.09 -5.28 6.84
CA LYS A 248 18.60 -4.65 5.60
C LYS A 248 18.24 -5.49 4.41
N MET A 249 17.79 -4.82 3.32
CA MET A 249 17.35 -5.52 2.10
C MET A 249 18.46 -6.31 1.40
N ASN A 250 19.73 -5.99 1.63
CA ASN A 250 20.85 -6.76 1.10
C ASN A 250 20.99 -8.16 1.75
N GLU A 251 20.33 -8.42 2.89
CA GLU A 251 20.27 -9.75 3.51
C GLU A 251 19.55 -10.77 2.60
N PHE A 252 18.72 -10.31 1.65
CA PHE A 252 18.02 -11.14 0.67
C PHE A 252 18.78 -11.35 -0.65
N ASN A 253 19.98 -10.80 -0.79
CA ASN A 253 20.76 -10.87 -2.04
C ASN A 253 21.56 -12.18 -2.22
N HIS A 254 21.35 -13.18 -1.37
CA HIS A 254 22.04 -14.46 -1.53
C HIS A 254 21.27 -15.37 -2.48
N GLU A 255 21.90 -15.74 -3.60
CA GLU A 255 21.43 -16.74 -4.59
C GLU A 255 21.14 -18.13 -3.97
N LYS A 256 21.24 -18.28 -2.66
CA LYS A 256 21.07 -19.55 -1.93
C LYS A 256 19.68 -19.80 -1.36
N THR A 257 18.70 -18.92 -1.59
CA THR A 257 17.33 -19.08 -1.03
C THR A 257 16.32 -19.50 -2.10
N VAL A 258 16.74 -20.19 -3.12
CA VAL A 258 15.83 -20.86 -4.06
C VAL A 258 16.14 -22.37 -4.01
N VAL A 259 15.56 -23.02 -3.02
CA VAL A 259 15.33 -24.46 -3.03
C VAL A 259 13.84 -24.70 -2.87
#